data_2df7dea0c00f2a9c38da79c16a351703
#
_entry.id   2df7dea0c00f2a9c38da79c16a351703
#
_cell.length_a   1.000
_cell.length_b   1.000
_cell.length_c   1.000
_cell.angle_alpha   90.00
_cell.angle_beta   90.00
_cell.angle_gamma   90.00
#
_symmetry.space_group_name_H-M   'P 1'
#
loop_
_entity.id
_entity.type
_entity.pdbx_description
1 polymer ?
#
loop_
_entity_poly.entity_id
_entity_poly.type
_entity_poly.pdbx_seq_one_letter_code
_entity_poly.pdbx_strand_id
1 'polypeptide(L)'
;MNSIKKPARLLRLSPPLALAASLVAAGPLAAEEAKPAYTMTVIVDAAHGSKVAAGKYERAIEKITAGKSSRDAYSKQTNLCVAYTKTGALEKATAACEAALAIMLDGRKPRRNVLAAMPSEKHDRVYLALALSNLGVLHAAKGSTDIARETFREAVELDTGLSAPRINLSRLAGEEAPSA
;
A
#
# COMPACT_ATOMS: atom_id res chain seq x y z
N MET A 1 -64.32 25.65 56.32
CA MET A 1 -64.53 24.39 55.56
C MET A 1 -64.81 24.79 54.12
N ASN A 2 -63.80 24.87 53.28
CA ASN A 2 -63.95 25.28 51.88
C ASN A 2 -63.54 24.13 51.00
N SER A 3 -64.51 23.55 50.34
CA SER A 3 -64.34 22.46 49.36
C SER A 3 -64.04 23.04 48.01
N ILE A 4 -62.80 22.80 47.51
CA ILE A 4 -62.37 23.26 46.22
C ILE A 4 -62.66 22.17 45.19
N LYS A 5 -63.57 22.42 44.25
CA LYS A 5 -63.88 21.58 43.11
C LYS A 5 -62.75 21.71 42.03
N LYS A 6 -62.19 20.61 41.68
CA LYS A 6 -61.22 20.52 40.52
C LYS A 6 -61.97 20.52 39.19
N PRO A 7 -61.53 21.28 38.19
CA PRO A 7 -62.12 21.23 36.84
C PRO A 7 -61.62 20.00 36.05
N ALA A 8 -62.52 19.41 35.29
CA ALA A 8 -62.27 18.29 34.39
C ALA A 8 -61.33 18.70 33.20
N ARG A 9 -60.27 17.92 32.98
CA ARG A 9 -59.45 18.06 31.82
C ARG A 9 -60.08 17.38 30.60
N LEU A 10 -60.40 18.18 29.59
CA LEU A 10 -60.79 17.71 28.27
C LEU A 10 -59.60 17.04 27.59
N LEU A 11 -59.71 15.75 27.27
CA LEU A 11 -58.80 15.03 26.40
C LEU A 11 -58.94 15.59 24.97
N ARG A 12 -57.85 16.24 24.47
CA ARG A 12 -57.73 16.53 23.06
C ARG A 12 -57.20 15.27 22.34
N LEU A 13 -58.04 14.68 21.51
CA LEU A 13 -57.61 13.67 20.54
C LEU A 13 -56.73 14.35 19.48
N SER A 14 -55.50 13.94 19.40
CA SER A 14 -54.60 14.30 18.30
C SER A 14 -54.87 13.38 17.11
N PRO A 15 -54.86 13.90 15.86
CA PRO A 15 -55.03 13.07 14.68
C PRO A 15 -53.78 12.19 14.43
N PRO A 16 -53.92 11.01 13.81
CA PRO A 16 -52.82 10.12 13.53
C PRO A 16 -51.89 10.76 12.47
N LEU A 17 -50.58 10.86 12.78
CA LEU A 17 -49.52 11.17 11.81
C LEU A 17 -49.46 10.02 10.80
N ALA A 18 -49.80 10.29 9.57
CA ALA A 18 -49.51 9.38 8.45
C ALA A 18 -47.99 9.31 8.24
N LEU A 19 -47.40 8.18 8.60
CA LEU A 19 -45.97 7.87 8.22
C LEU A 19 -45.94 7.60 6.74
N ALA A 20 -45.44 8.57 5.96
CA ALA A 20 -45.03 8.34 4.57
C ALA A 20 -43.75 7.53 4.58
N ALA A 21 -43.85 6.24 4.29
CA ALA A 21 -42.68 5.38 4.05
C ALA A 21 -42.05 5.75 2.72
N SER A 22 -40.98 6.54 2.74
CA SER A 22 -40.12 6.78 1.58
C SER A 22 -39.35 5.50 1.29
N LEU A 23 -39.75 4.75 0.25
CA LEU A 23 -38.91 3.72 -0.34
C LEU A 23 -37.70 4.41 -0.99
N VAL A 24 -36.56 4.41 -0.29
CA VAL A 24 -35.27 4.67 -0.90
C VAL A 24 -34.94 3.44 -1.74
N ALA A 25 -35.11 3.56 -3.07
CA ALA A 25 -34.61 2.57 -4.01
C ALA A 25 -33.07 2.51 -3.83
N ALA A 26 -32.58 1.45 -3.21
CA ALA A 26 -31.15 1.12 -3.22
C ALA A 26 -30.79 0.80 -4.68
N GLY A 27 -30.19 1.77 -5.35
CA GLY A 27 -29.55 1.55 -6.66
C GLY A 27 -28.49 0.45 -6.49
N PRO A 28 -28.17 -0.31 -7.58
CA PRO A 28 -27.13 -1.29 -7.52
C PRO A 28 -25.85 -0.58 -7.08
N LEU A 29 -25.27 -1.01 -5.92
CA LEU A 29 -23.90 -0.68 -5.55
C LEU A 29 -23.04 -1.19 -6.70
N ALA A 30 -22.55 -0.27 -7.55
CA ALA A 30 -21.50 -0.60 -8.49
C ALA A 30 -20.37 -1.20 -7.66
N ALA A 31 -20.10 -2.49 -7.90
CA ALA A 31 -18.94 -3.14 -7.30
C ALA A 31 -17.75 -2.33 -7.76
N GLU A 32 -17.09 -1.61 -6.84
CA GLU A 32 -15.83 -0.94 -7.10
C GLU A 32 -14.86 -2.03 -7.57
N GLU A 33 -14.53 -2.02 -8.86
CA GLU A 33 -13.61 -2.98 -9.44
C GLU A 33 -12.33 -2.94 -8.60
N ALA A 34 -12.01 -4.04 -7.94
CA ALA A 34 -10.84 -4.15 -7.08
C ALA A 34 -9.61 -3.85 -7.94
N LYS A 35 -8.98 -2.69 -7.72
CA LYS A 35 -7.75 -2.30 -8.43
C LYS A 35 -6.75 -3.45 -8.36
N PRO A 36 -6.12 -3.83 -9.48
CA PRO A 36 -5.20 -4.94 -9.51
C PRO A 36 -4.08 -4.75 -8.48
N ALA A 37 -3.88 -5.75 -7.66
CA ALA A 37 -2.88 -5.71 -6.60
C ALA A 37 -1.48 -5.82 -7.21
N TYR A 38 -0.72 -4.72 -7.23
CA TYR A 38 0.67 -4.70 -7.66
C TYR A 38 1.56 -5.54 -6.75
N THR A 39 2.54 -6.22 -7.37
CA THR A 39 3.51 -7.06 -6.67
C THR A 39 4.70 -6.24 -6.20
N MET A 40 5.00 -6.30 -4.92
CA MET A 40 6.20 -5.71 -4.31
C MET A 40 7.13 -6.81 -3.79
N THR A 41 8.43 -6.54 -3.84
CA THR A 41 9.44 -7.49 -3.35
C THR A 41 9.87 -7.13 -1.93
N VAL A 42 9.90 -8.14 -1.06
CA VAL A 42 10.28 -8.04 0.35
C VAL A 42 11.60 -8.76 0.59
N ILE A 43 12.48 -8.20 1.41
CA ILE A 43 13.70 -8.87 1.86
C ILE A 43 13.36 -9.63 3.15
N VAL A 44 13.04 -10.92 3.03
CA VAL A 44 12.46 -11.74 4.10
C VAL A 44 13.43 -11.95 5.27
N ASP A 45 14.71 -12.18 4.97
CA ASP A 45 15.73 -12.60 5.93
C ASP A 45 16.33 -11.42 6.72
N ALA A 46 15.87 -10.20 6.49
CA ALA A 46 16.41 -9.01 7.15
C ALA A 46 15.28 -8.06 7.58
N ALA A 47 15.58 -7.19 8.54
CA ALA A 47 14.75 -6.07 8.98
C ALA A 47 13.25 -6.42 9.11
N HIS A 48 12.96 -7.52 9.83
CA HIS A 48 11.58 -8.01 10.05
C HIS A 48 10.78 -8.30 8.77
N GLY A 49 11.45 -8.58 7.64
CA GLY A 49 10.83 -8.87 6.35
C GLY A 49 9.85 -10.03 6.37
N SER A 50 10.06 -11.05 7.21
CA SER A 50 9.11 -12.14 7.41
C SER A 50 7.72 -11.66 7.88
N LYS A 51 7.66 -10.56 8.67
CA LYS A 51 6.39 -9.95 9.08
C LYS A 51 5.72 -9.20 7.93
N VAL A 52 6.53 -8.50 7.10
CA VAL A 52 6.03 -7.81 5.90
C VAL A 52 5.49 -8.83 4.90
N ALA A 53 6.23 -9.91 4.63
CA ALA A 53 5.80 -11.00 3.75
C ALA A 53 4.51 -11.70 4.24
N ALA A 54 4.31 -11.77 5.56
CA ALA A 54 3.10 -12.31 6.18
C ALA A 54 1.93 -11.29 6.24
N GLY A 55 2.05 -10.12 5.63
CA GLY A 55 1.01 -9.09 5.64
C GLY A 55 0.80 -8.37 6.98
N LYS A 56 1.70 -8.55 7.95
CA LYS A 56 1.63 -7.92 9.28
C LYS A 56 2.32 -6.55 9.26
N TYR A 57 1.84 -5.66 8.40
CA TYR A 57 2.52 -4.42 8.01
C TYR A 57 2.73 -3.46 9.19
N GLU A 58 1.70 -3.16 9.98
CA GLU A 58 1.77 -2.23 11.11
C GLU A 58 2.77 -2.73 12.17
N ARG A 59 2.71 -4.03 12.47
CA ARG A 59 3.64 -4.67 13.40
C ARG A 59 5.07 -4.70 12.86
N ALA A 60 5.24 -4.84 11.54
CA ALA A 60 6.55 -4.76 10.91
C ALA A 60 7.10 -3.34 11.03
N ILE A 61 6.31 -2.32 10.69
CA ILE A 61 6.66 -0.91 10.81
C ILE A 61 7.11 -0.59 12.23
N GLU A 62 6.30 -0.94 13.25
CA GLU A 62 6.64 -0.73 14.66
C GLU A 62 8.01 -1.29 15.00
N LYS A 63 8.26 -2.57 14.66
CA LYS A 63 9.51 -3.24 15.00
C LYS A 63 10.72 -2.70 14.23
N ILE A 64 10.54 -2.36 12.94
CA ILE A 64 11.60 -1.81 12.11
C ILE A 64 11.99 -0.41 12.59
N THR A 65 11.01 0.43 12.97
CA THR A 65 11.25 1.81 13.40
C THR A 65 11.78 1.89 14.82
N ALA A 66 11.35 1.00 15.73
CA ALA A 66 11.86 0.93 17.10
C ALA A 66 13.30 0.36 17.17
N GLY A 67 13.73 -0.37 16.15
CA GLY A 67 15.06 -0.97 16.10
C GLY A 67 16.15 0.09 15.96
N LYS A 68 17.13 0.10 16.88
CA LYS A 68 18.35 0.90 16.74
C LYS A 68 19.09 0.46 15.49
N SER A 69 19.53 1.43 14.68
CA SER A 69 20.34 1.31 13.46
C SER A 69 20.50 -0.11 12.89
N SER A 70 19.79 -0.38 11.81
CA SER A 70 19.98 -1.63 11.06
C SER A 70 21.37 -1.61 10.41
N ARG A 71 22.16 -2.67 10.62
CA ARG A 71 23.42 -2.89 9.88
C ARG A 71 23.18 -3.05 8.37
N ASP A 72 21.93 -3.27 7.99
CA ASP A 72 21.45 -3.35 6.63
C ASP A 72 20.37 -2.29 6.40
N ALA A 73 20.84 -1.08 6.10
CA ALA A 73 19.96 0.07 5.86
C ALA A 73 19.08 -0.14 4.62
N TYR A 74 19.60 -0.81 3.58
CA TYR A 74 18.87 -1.09 2.36
C TYR A 74 17.64 -1.97 2.63
N SER A 75 17.83 -3.13 3.26
CA SER A 75 16.71 -4.04 3.59
C SER A 75 15.69 -3.39 4.51
N LYS A 76 16.15 -2.54 5.45
CA LYS A 76 15.27 -1.76 6.32
C LYS A 76 14.36 -0.85 5.50
N GLN A 77 14.93 -0.05 4.61
CA GLN A 77 14.17 0.91 3.80
C GLN A 77 13.27 0.20 2.78
N THR A 78 13.75 -0.86 2.14
CA THR A 78 12.95 -1.69 1.22
C THR A 78 11.71 -2.27 1.92
N ASN A 79 11.87 -2.86 3.09
CA ASN A 79 10.75 -3.44 3.83
C ASN A 79 9.78 -2.39 4.38
N LEU A 80 10.27 -1.20 4.77
CA LEU A 80 9.41 -0.05 5.11
C LEU A 80 8.67 0.49 3.89
N CYS A 81 9.33 0.61 2.74
CA CYS A 81 8.69 1.01 1.48
C CYS A 81 7.47 0.12 1.19
N VAL A 82 7.63 -1.21 1.25
CA VAL A 82 6.53 -2.16 1.05
C VAL A 82 5.44 -1.98 2.10
N ALA A 83 5.82 -1.98 3.39
CA ALA A 83 4.84 -1.93 4.47
C ALA A 83 4.03 -0.63 4.46
N TYR A 84 4.66 0.53 4.25
CA TYR A 84 3.97 1.81 4.15
C TYR A 84 3.09 1.91 2.89
N THR A 85 3.54 1.39 1.74
CA THR A 85 2.71 1.35 0.53
C THR A 85 1.45 0.51 0.77
N LYS A 86 1.58 -0.66 1.40
CA LYS A 86 0.46 -1.57 1.69
C LYS A 86 -0.50 -1.04 2.76
N THR A 87 -0.05 -0.16 3.64
CA THR A 87 -0.92 0.52 4.64
C THR A 87 -1.47 1.87 4.15
N GLY A 88 -1.15 2.29 2.92
CA GLY A 88 -1.61 3.57 2.37
C GLY A 88 -0.89 4.81 2.93
N ALA A 89 0.15 4.64 3.73
CA ALA A 89 0.96 5.75 4.28
C ALA A 89 1.94 6.28 3.21
N LEU A 90 1.41 6.86 2.12
CA LEU A 90 2.15 7.10 0.87
C LEU A 90 3.33 8.06 1.02
N GLU A 91 3.28 9.08 1.89
CA GLU A 91 4.39 9.99 2.16
C GLU A 91 5.56 9.26 2.83
N LYS A 92 5.26 8.41 3.82
CA LYS A 92 6.27 7.58 4.48
C LYS A 92 6.81 6.50 3.55
N ALA A 93 5.96 5.96 2.68
CA ALA A 93 6.37 5.05 1.63
C ALA A 93 7.35 5.72 0.66
N THR A 94 7.06 6.95 0.22
CA THR A 94 7.94 7.74 -0.65
C THR A 94 9.32 7.87 -0.03
N ALA A 95 9.39 8.37 1.20
CA ALA A 95 10.67 8.54 1.89
C ALA A 95 11.45 7.22 2.04
N ALA A 96 10.78 6.11 2.31
CA ALA A 96 11.43 4.81 2.47
C ALA A 96 11.89 4.21 1.13
N CYS A 97 11.08 4.30 0.06
CA CYS A 97 11.45 3.80 -1.26
C CYS A 97 12.62 4.58 -1.86
N GLU A 98 12.57 5.93 -1.78
CA GLU A 98 13.66 6.79 -2.24
C GLU A 98 14.94 6.56 -1.44
N ALA A 99 14.86 6.36 -0.12
CA ALA A 99 16.01 6.03 0.70
C ALA A 99 16.62 4.67 0.32
N ALA A 100 15.81 3.66 -0.02
CA ALA A 100 16.33 2.38 -0.50
C ALA A 100 17.07 2.56 -1.83
N LEU A 101 16.52 3.33 -2.77
CA LEU A 101 17.14 3.65 -4.05
C LEU A 101 18.45 4.42 -3.87
N ALA A 102 18.44 5.47 -3.04
CA ALA A 102 19.62 6.29 -2.78
C ALA A 102 20.80 5.48 -2.20
N ILE A 103 20.51 4.52 -1.29
CA ILE A 103 21.53 3.62 -0.74
C ILE A 103 22.24 2.83 -1.85
N MET A 104 21.51 2.40 -2.88
CA MET A 104 22.09 1.67 -4.00
C MET A 104 22.91 2.58 -4.91
N LEU A 105 22.42 3.79 -5.18
CA LEU A 105 23.11 4.78 -6.03
C LEU A 105 24.38 5.33 -5.37
N ASP A 106 24.36 5.49 -4.03
CA ASP A 106 25.55 5.91 -3.25
C ASP A 106 26.63 4.82 -3.11
N GLY A 107 26.42 3.64 -3.69
CA GLY A 107 27.35 2.52 -3.61
C GLY A 107 27.44 1.88 -2.23
N ARG A 108 26.52 2.17 -1.32
CA ARG A 108 26.40 1.56 0.00
C ARG A 108 25.78 0.16 -0.12
N LYS A 109 26.64 -0.82 -0.35
CA LYS A 109 26.23 -2.20 -0.66
C LYS A 109 25.42 -2.83 0.48
N PRO A 110 24.28 -3.49 0.18
CA PRO A 110 23.56 -4.32 1.14
C PRO A 110 24.46 -5.45 1.64
N ARG A 111 24.21 -5.93 2.88
CA ARG A 111 24.93 -7.10 3.38
C ARG A 111 24.60 -8.34 2.57
N ARG A 112 25.64 -9.02 2.11
CA ARG A 112 25.65 -10.17 1.20
C ARG A 112 25.11 -11.47 1.83
N ASN A 113 23.97 -11.53 2.48
CA ASN A 113 23.56 -12.79 3.10
C ASN A 113 22.80 -13.74 2.14
N VAL A 114 22.11 -13.21 1.12
CA VAL A 114 21.23 -14.01 0.25
C VAL A 114 21.86 -14.27 -1.13
N LEU A 115 22.71 -13.36 -1.62
CA LEU A 115 23.30 -13.43 -2.97
C LEU A 115 24.84 -13.56 -2.91
N ALA A 116 25.38 -14.09 -1.83
CA ALA A 116 26.82 -14.17 -1.63
C ALA A 116 27.62 -14.90 -2.75
N ALA A 117 26.94 -15.74 -3.51
CA ALA A 117 27.53 -16.48 -4.64
C ALA A 117 27.52 -15.70 -5.96
N MET A 118 26.89 -14.51 -6.03
CA MET A 118 26.80 -13.73 -7.29
C MET A 118 27.97 -12.74 -7.40
N PRO A 119 28.43 -12.45 -8.65
CA PRO A 119 29.37 -11.37 -8.90
C PRO A 119 28.84 -10.04 -8.36
N SER A 120 29.75 -9.17 -7.85
CA SER A 120 29.39 -7.90 -7.19
C SER A 120 28.47 -7.02 -8.06
N GLU A 121 28.79 -6.85 -9.34
CA GLU A 121 28.02 -6.02 -10.27
C GLU A 121 26.61 -6.57 -10.51
N LYS A 122 26.48 -7.87 -10.69
CA LYS A 122 25.15 -8.51 -10.85
C LYS A 122 24.31 -8.35 -9.60
N HIS A 123 24.92 -8.48 -8.43
CA HIS A 123 24.27 -8.27 -7.15
C HIS A 123 23.71 -6.84 -7.00
N ASP A 124 24.54 -5.83 -7.33
CA ASP A 124 24.16 -4.43 -7.23
C ASP A 124 23.00 -4.11 -8.20
N ARG A 125 23.04 -4.65 -9.43
CA ARG A 125 21.94 -4.50 -10.41
C ARG A 125 20.63 -5.10 -9.94
N VAL A 126 20.65 -6.30 -9.36
CA VAL A 126 19.45 -6.97 -8.81
C VAL A 126 18.80 -6.12 -7.71
N TYR A 127 19.59 -5.60 -6.78
CA TYR A 127 19.03 -4.78 -5.70
C TYR A 127 18.52 -3.42 -6.20
N LEU A 128 19.19 -2.82 -7.17
CA LEU A 128 18.73 -1.58 -7.82
C LEU A 128 17.41 -1.83 -8.55
N ALA A 129 17.32 -2.89 -9.35
CA ALA A 129 16.08 -3.29 -10.03
C ALA A 129 14.93 -3.54 -9.07
N LEU A 130 15.22 -4.14 -7.90
CA LEU A 130 14.24 -4.39 -6.85
C LEU A 130 13.73 -3.10 -6.21
N ALA A 131 14.64 -2.16 -5.91
CA ALA A 131 14.26 -0.84 -5.37
C ALA A 131 13.37 -0.08 -6.36
N LEU A 132 13.76 -0.03 -7.65
CA LEU A 132 12.96 0.59 -8.71
C LEU A 132 11.60 -0.10 -8.89
N SER A 133 11.55 -1.43 -8.88
CA SER A 133 10.28 -2.17 -8.96
C SER A 133 9.31 -1.78 -7.84
N ASN A 134 9.78 -1.67 -6.60
CA ASN A 134 8.96 -1.25 -5.48
C ASN A 134 8.55 0.23 -5.57
N LEU A 135 9.44 1.10 -6.04
CA LEU A 135 9.14 2.51 -6.31
C LEU A 135 8.08 2.67 -7.40
N GLY A 136 8.14 1.87 -8.46
CA GLY A 136 7.13 1.83 -9.50
C GLY A 136 5.73 1.47 -8.95
N VAL A 137 5.65 0.51 -8.02
CA VAL A 137 4.37 0.21 -7.34
C VAL A 137 3.87 1.38 -6.51
N LEU A 138 4.75 2.11 -5.83
CA LEU A 138 4.36 3.31 -5.10
C LEU A 138 3.80 4.39 -6.05
N HIS A 139 4.45 4.61 -7.21
CA HIS A 139 3.95 5.55 -8.23
C HIS A 139 2.58 5.15 -8.75
N ALA A 140 2.35 3.86 -9.02
CA ALA A 140 1.03 3.34 -9.40
C ALA A 140 -0.01 3.56 -8.29
N ALA A 141 0.34 3.31 -7.02
CA ALA A 141 -0.54 3.55 -5.88
C ALA A 141 -0.90 5.05 -5.70
N LYS A 142 -0.01 5.96 -6.12
CA LYS A 142 -0.25 7.42 -6.14
C LYS A 142 -1.02 7.88 -7.39
N GLY A 143 -1.36 6.99 -8.32
CA GLY A 143 -2.02 7.34 -9.58
C GLY A 143 -1.07 7.90 -10.66
N SER A 144 0.25 7.88 -10.41
CA SER A 144 1.26 8.35 -11.37
C SER A 144 1.64 7.24 -12.35
N THR A 145 0.70 6.85 -13.21
CA THR A 145 0.76 5.65 -14.07
C THR A 145 1.94 5.68 -15.05
N ASP A 146 2.18 6.83 -15.68
CA ASP A 146 3.29 6.98 -16.64
C ASP A 146 4.66 6.84 -15.97
N ILE A 147 4.82 7.46 -14.79
CA ILE A 147 6.05 7.34 -14.00
C ILE A 147 6.24 5.90 -13.53
N ALA A 148 5.17 5.24 -13.09
CA ALA A 148 5.20 3.85 -12.70
C ALA A 148 5.67 2.94 -13.85
N ARG A 149 5.14 3.17 -15.06
CA ARG A 149 5.49 2.41 -16.27
C ARG A 149 6.98 2.53 -16.59
N GLU A 150 7.49 3.76 -16.59
CA GLU A 150 8.91 4.01 -16.89
C GLU A 150 9.81 3.37 -15.84
N THR A 151 9.48 3.55 -14.56
CA THR A 151 10.22 2.96 -13.44
C THR A 151 10.24 1.42 -13.50
N PHE A 152 9.13 0.78 -13.91
CA PHE A 152 9.12 -0.67 -14.12
C PHE A 152 9.97 -1.11 -15.32
N ARG A 153 9.99 -0.34 -16.42
CA ARG A 153 10.85 -0.64 -17.58
C ARG A 153 12.32 -0.59 -17.19
N GLU A 154 12.72 0.46 -16.49
CA GLU A 154 14.09 0.59 -15.99
C GLU A 154 14.48 -0.60 -15.08
N ALA A 155 13.58 -1.04 -14.19
CA ALA A 155 13.82 -2.22 -13.39
C ALA A 155 13.99 -3.50 -14.21
N VAL A 156 13.22 -3.68 -15.27
CA VAL A 156 13.35 -4.83 -16.20
C VAL A 156 14.67 -4.79 -16.98
N GLU A 157 15.10 -3.61 -17.42
CA GLU A 157 16.36 -3.44 -18.13
C GLU A 157 17.59 -3.77 -17.27
N LEU A 158 17.52 -3.41 -15.98
CA LEU A 158 18.57 -3.73 -15.01
C LEU A 158 18.65 -5.22 -14.71
N ASP A 159 17.50 -5.89 -14.55
CA ASP A 159 17.44 -7.32 -14.28
C ASP A 159 16.23 -7.98 -14.93
N THR A 160 16.46 -8.62 -16.08
CA THR A 160 15.43 -9.38 -16.81
C THR A 160 14.93 -10.61 -16.04
N GLY A 161 15.66 -11.09 -15.05
CA GLY A 161 15.28 -12.22 -14.19
C GLY A 161 14.21 -11.86 -13.14
N LEU A 162 14.07 -10.57 -12.82
CA LEU A 162 13.09 -10.12 -11.84
C LEU A 162 11.68 -10.12 -12.43
N SER A 163 10.80 -10.98 -11.93
CA SER A 163 9.44 -11.15 -12.48
C SER A 163 8.47 -10.02 -12.07
N ALA A 164 8.64 -9.46 -10.88
CA ALA A 164 7.71 -8.47 -10.32
C ALA A 164 7.46 -7.25 -11.22
N PRO A 165 8.47 -6.53 -11.76
CA PRO A 165 8.22 -5.36 -12.61
C PRO A 165 7.55 -5.73 -13.94
N ARG A 166 7.84 -6.90 -14.53
CA ARG A 166 7.16 -7.37 -15.75
C ARG A 166 5.68 -7.67 -15.50
N ILE A 167 5.36 -8.31 -14.38
CA ILE A 167 3.98 -8.57 -13.96
C ILE A 167 3.24 -7.25 -13.74
N ASN A 168 3.89 -6.28 -13.11
CA ASN A 168 3.31 -4.98 -12.84
C ASN A 168 3.09 -4.15 -14.12
N LEU A 169 4.00 -4.21 -15.09
CA LEU A 169 3.80 -3.61 -16.42
C LEU A 169 2.58 -4.18 -17.14
N SER A 170 2.42 -5.49 -17.10
CA SER A 170 1.26 -6.15 -17.69
C SER A 170 -0.06 -5.71 -17.03
N ARG A 171 -0.06 -5.52 -15.72
CA ARG A 171 -1.22 -5.04 -14.98
C ARG A 171 -1.56 -3.59 -15.31
N LEU A 172 -0.56 -2.71 -15.40
CA LEU A 172 -0.74 -1.33 -15.84
C LEU A 172 -1.36 -1.24 -17.24
N ALA A 173 -0.91 -2.08 -18.18
CA ALA A 173 -1.48 -2.13 -19.52
C ALA A 173 -2.95 -2.61 -19.53
N GLY A 174 -3.32 -3.51 -18.62
CA GLY A 174 -4.70 -3.96 -18.44
C GLY A 174 -5.62 -2.90 -17.83
N GLU A 175 -5.10 -2.02 -16.96
CA GLU A 175 -5.86 -0.90 -16.37
C GLU A 175 -6.19 0.20 -17.40
N GLU A 176 -5.37 0.35 -18.45
CA GLU A 176 -5.54 1.36 -19.50
C GLU A 176 -6.42 0.88 -20.66
N ALA A 177 -6.71 -0.42 -20.74
CA ALA A 177 -7.62 -0.93 -21.76
C ALA A 177 -9.03 -0.40 -21.47
N PRO A 178 -9.68 0.27 -22.44
CA PRO A 178 -11.06 0.73 -22.25
C PRO A 178 -11.93 -0.48 -21.92
N SER A 179 -12.73 -0.35 -20.87
CA SER A 179 -13.79 -1.32 -20.57
C SER A 179 -14.74 -1.35 -21.77
N ALA A 180 -14.74 -2.48 -22.49
CA ALA A 180 -15.57 -2.70 -23.67
C ALA A 180 -17.07 -2.77 -23.31
#